data_80e4a497345616766e71dc341cea7fe9
#
_entry.id   80e4a497345616766e71dc341cea7fe9
#
_cell.length_a   1.000
_cell.length_b   1.000
_cell.length_c   1.000
_cell.angle_alpha   90.00
_cell.angle_beta   90.00
_cell.angle_gamma   90.00
#
_symmetry.space_group_name_H-M   'P 1'
#
loop_
_entity.id
_entity.type
_entity.pdbx_description
1 polymer ?
#
loop_
_entity_poly.entity_id
_entity_poly.type
_entity_poly.pdbx_seq_one_letter_code
_entity_poly.pdbx_strand_id
1 'polypeptide(L)'
;MDCVVKDIALYPSGEKKIEWVKRNMPLLNGIRSDFEQEKPFAGLTVGLSIHLEAKTAYLCRVLQAGGADMIVTGSNPLSTQDDVAAALVHGNGESAPMHVYALHGCTAAEYEQCIDRVLAHRPDILIDDGGDLVSGVMERFPELKDHILGGCEETTTGVIRLKAMEKAGVLPFPMMDVNDADCKHLFDNRYGTGQSVFDGIDRTTNLIVAGKTCVVAGYGWCGKGVAMRAKGLGAHVIVTEVDPGPLLPALSRGRSYPYQPDRRQTPCRYPHRP
;
A
#
# COMPACT_ATOMS: atom_id res chain seq x y z
N MET A 1 -0.48 -22.69 15.67
CA MET A 1 -0.11 -21.79 14.57
C MET A 1 0.88 -20.77 15.12
N ASP A 2 2.02 -20.57 14.47
CA ASP A 2 2.97 -19.53 14.88
C ASP A 2 2.48 -18.15 14.39
N CYS A 3 2.43 -17.16 15.27
CA CYS A 3 1.98 -15.81 14.96
C CYS A 3 2.57 -14.81 15.97
N VAL A 4 2.68 -13.55 15.54
CA VAL A 4 3.05 -12.41 16.40
C VAL A 4 2.00 -11.33 16.20
N VAL A 5 1.02 -11.28 17.07
CA VAL A 5 -0.05 -10.29 17.10
C VAL A 5 -0.23 -9.78 18.52
N LYS A 6 -0.75 -8.59 18.69
CA LYS A 6 -0.86 -7.92 19.99
C LYS A 6 -1.75 -8.67 20.98
N ASP A 7 -2.94 -9.02 20.56
CA ASP A 7 -3.93 -9.76 21.35
C ASP A 7 -4.96 -10.38 20.40
N ILE A 8 -5.03 -11.71 20.41
CA ILE A 8 -5.97 -12.45 19.56
C ILE A 8 -7.44 -12.18 19.96
N ALA A 9 -7.70 -11.79 21.19
CA ALA A 9 -9.05 -11.49 21.67
C ALA A 9 -9.67 -10.27 20.96
N LEU A 10 -8.88 -9.48 20.24
CA LEU A 10 -9.34 -8.35 19.42
C LEU A 10 -10.06 -8.78 18.13
N TYR A 11 -10.00 -10.07 17.76
CA TYR A 11 -10.54 -10.58 16.48
C TYR A 11 -12.00 -10.19 16.18
N PRO A 12 -12.94 -10.04 17.15
CA PRO A 12 -14.32 -9.71 16.80
C PRO A 12 -14.48 -8.29 16.21
N SER A 13 -13.60 -7.37 16.61
CA SER A 13 -13.55 -6.02 16.02
C SER A 13 -13.01 -6.07 14.61
N GLY A 14 -11.89 -6.76 14.39
CA GLY A 14 -11.29 -6.94 13.08
C GLY A 14 -12.23 -7.63 12.10
N GLU A 15 -12.94 -8.69 12.56
CA GLU A 15 -13.92 -9.38 11.74
C GLU A 15 -15.03 -8.47 11.22
N LYS A 16 -15.57 -7.62 12.09
CA LYS A 16 -16.58 -6.63 11.68
C LYS A 16 -16.07 -5.67 10.61
N LYS A 17 -14.81 -5.24 10.72
CA LYS A 17 -14.16 -4.37 9.74
C LYS A 17 -14.00 -5.09 8.39
N ILE A 18 -13.52 -6.33 8.40
CA ILE A 18 -13.33 -7.14 7.20
C ILE A 18 -14.67 -7.40 6.50
N GLU A 19 -15.71 -7.77 7.25
CA GLU A 19 -17.05 -7.98 6.70
C GLU A 19 -17.66 -6.68 6.14
N TRP A 20 -17.37 -5.54 6.75
CA TRP A 20 -17.78 -4.24 6.21
C TRP A 20 -17.15 -3.97 4.84
N VAL A 21 -15.82 -4.11 4.72
CA VAL A 21 -15.12 -3.86 3.45
C VAL A 21 -15.50 -4.86 2.38
N LYS A 22 -15.69 -6.14 2.70
CA LYS A 22 -16.14 -7.18 1.77
C LYS A 22 -17.38 -6.73 0.98
N ARG A 23 -18.35 -6.09 1.64
CA ARG A 23 -19.56 -5.56 1.00
C ARG A 23 -19.28 -4.45 -0.02
N ASN A 24 -18.16 -3.77 0.08
CA ASN A 24 -17.77 -2.63 -0.74
C ASN A 24 -16.66 -2.99 -1.76
N MET A 25 -16.36 -4.27 -1.95
CA MET A 25 -15.32 -4.77 -2.87
C MET A 25 -15.89 -5.76 -3.88
N PRO A 26 -16.80 -5.31 -4.78
CA PRO A 26 -17.51 -6.21 -5.70
C PRO A 26 -16.59 -6.94 -6.68
N LEU A 27 -15.47 -6.33 -7.10
CA LEU A 27 -14.50 -6.98 -7.97
C LEU A 27 -13.83 -8.16 -7.25
N LEU A 28 -13.36 -7.98 -6.02
CA LEU A 28 -12.77 -9.08 -5.25
C LEU A 28 -13.78 -10.17 -4.92
N ASN A 29 -15.06 -9.82 -4.73
CA ASN A 29 -16.11 -10.81 -4.53
C ASN A 29 -16.29 -11.70 -5.77
N GLY A 30 -16.23 -11.12 -6.98
CA GLY A 30 -16.24 -11.87 -8.23
C GLY A 30 -15.02 -12.79 -8.35
N ILE A 31 -13.82 -12.23 -8.16
CA ILE A 31 -12.56 -12.99 -8.20
C ILE A 31 -12.57 -14.14 -7.17
N ARG A 32 -13.12 -13.90 -5.96
CA ARG A 32 -13.23 -14.95 -4.94
C ARG A 32 -14.02 -16.15 -5.46
N SER A 33 -15.15 -15.92 -6.14
CA SER A 33 -15.96 -16.99 -6.68
C SER A 33 -15.22 -17.82 -7.72
N ASP A 34 -14.45 -17.17 -8.60
CA ASP A 34 -13.64 -17.84 -9.59
C ASP A 34 -12.50 -18.64 -8.92
N PHE A 35 -11.82 -18.04 -7.97
CA PHE A 35 -10.71 -18.66 -7.22
C PHE A 35 -11.16 -19.86 -6.36
N GLU A 36 -12.36 -19.81 -5.79
CA GLU A 36 -12.94 -20.94 -5.05
C GLU A 36 -13.14 -22.18 -5.95
N GLN A 37 -13.41 -21.96 -7.24
CA GLN A 37 -13.59 -23.03 -8.22
C GLN A 37 -12.27 -23.51 -8.83
N GLU A 38 -11.42 -22.57 -9.24
CA GLU A 38 -10.21 -22.84 -10.03
C GLU A 38 -9.01 -23.23 -9.17
N LYS A 39 -8.99 -22.79 -7.89
CA LYS A 39 -7.86 -23.00 -6.96
C LYS A 39 -6.48 -22.69 -7.55
N PRO A 40 -6.27 -21.49 -8.13
CA PRO A 40 -5.03 -21.16 -8.86
C PRO A 40 -3.78 -21.17 -7.97
N PHE A 41 -3.92 -21.09 -6.65
CA PHE A 41 -2.82 -21.10 -5.69
C PHE A 41 -2.71 -22.40 -4.89
N ALA A 42 -3.36 -23.47 -5.35
CA ALA A 42 -3.30 -24.74 -4.62
C ALA A 42 -1.87 -25.26 -4.49
N GLY A 43 -1.43 -25.45 -3.25
CA GLY A 43 -0.07 -25.91 -2.93
C GLY A 43 1.01 -24.82 -2.96
N LEU A 44 0.63 -23.55 -3.13
CA LEU A 44 1.55 -22.42 -3.08
C LEU A 44 1.46 -21.66 -1.76
N THR A 45 2.61 -21.26 -1.25
CA THR A 45 2.74 -20.35 -0.11
C THR A 45 2.91 -18.92 -0.61
N VAL A 46 2.08 -18.00 -0.13
CA VAL A 46 2.12 -16.60 -0.51
C VAL A 46 2.55 -15.76 0.69
N GLY A 47 3.72 -15.14 0.58
CA GLY A 47 4.22 -14.16 1.54
C GLY A 47 3.73 -12.76 1.19
N LEU A 48 3.05 -12.08 2.13
CA LEU A 48 2.48 -10.78 1.92
C LEU A 48 2.99 -9.77 2.94
N SER A 49 3.47 -8.62 2.45
CA SER A 49 3.83 -7.44 3.22
C SER A 49 3.16 -6.21 2.60
N ILE A 50 1.94 -5.90 3.04
CA ILE A 50 1.14 -4.73 2.61
C ILE A 50 0.60 -4.04 3.85
N HIS A 51 0.14 -2.79 3.76
CA HIS A 51 -0.57 -2.13 4.85
C HIS A 51 -1.67 -3.03 5.42
N LEU A 52 -1.48 -3.57 6.64
CA LEU A 52 -2.39 -4.57 7.21
C LEU A 52 -3.61 -3.89 7.83
N GLU A 53 -4.60 -3.66 6.99
CA GLU A 53 -5.92 -3.14 7.33
C GLU A 53 -7.03 -4.02 6.69
N ALA A 54 -8.29 -3.67 6.87
CA ALA A 54 -9.40 -4.57 6.53
C ALA A 54 -9.47 -4.97 5.04
N LYS A 55 -9.10 -4.07 4.10
CA LYS A 55 -9.13 -4.40 2.65
C LYS A 55 -8.04 -5.40 2.31
N THR A 56 -6.82 -5.21 2.83
CA THR A 56 -5.71 -6.16 2.69
C THR A 56 -6.06 -7.51 3.29
N ALA A 57 -6.69 -7.52 4.48
CA ALA A 57 -7.13 -8.76 5.10
C ALA A 57 -8.19 -9.49 4.25
N TYR A 58 -9.09 -8.75 3.61
CA TYR A 58 -10.05 -9.37 2.69
C TYR A 58 -9.37 -9.93 1.44
N LEU A 59 -8.37 -9.24 0.89
CA LEU A 59 -7.53 -9.78 -0.19
C LEU A 59 -6.86 -11.09 0.22
N CYS A 60 -6.26 -11.17 1.42
CA CYS A 60 -5.68 -12.41 1.93
C CYS A 60 -6.69 -13.56 1.95
N ARG A 61 -7.93 -13.30 2.37
CA ARG A 61 -9.01 -14.30 2.36
C ARG A 61 -9.41 -14.74 0.95
N VAL A 62 -9.35 -13.84 -0.02
CA VAL A 62 -9.61 -14.17 -1.44
C VAL A 62 -8.51 -15.07 -2.00
N LEU A 63 -7.25 -14.76 -1.71
CA LEU A 63 -6.12 -15.60 -2.11
C LEU A 63 -6.17 -16.98 -1.44
N GLN A 64 -6.50 -17.03 -0.15
CA GLN A 64 -6.70 -18.30 0.58
C GLN A 64 -7.86 -19.11 -0.01
N ALA A 65 -8.96 -18.46 -0.41
CA ALA A 65 -10.06 -19.11 -1.09
C ALA A 65 -9.60 -19.74 -2.42
N GLY A 66 -8.61 -19.13 -3.08
CA GLY A 66 -7.90 -19.71 -4.24
C GLY A 66 -6.90 -20.81 -3.93
N GLY A 67 -6.77 -21.22 -2.68
CA GLY A 67 -5.90 -22.32 -2.25
C GLY A 67 -4.52 -21.89 -1.72
N ALA A 68 -4.23 -20.60 -1.60
CA ALA A 68 -2.96 -20.11 -1.06
C ALA A 68 -2.80 -20.43 0.44
N ASP A 69 -1.61 -20.86 0.83
CA ASP A 69 -1.16 -20.79 2.23
C ASP A 69 -0.61 -19.38 2.49
N MET A 70 -1.31 -18.60 3.30
CA MET A 70 -1.04 -17.18 3.51
C MET A 70 -0.15 -16.92 4.70
N ILE A 71 0.98 -16.24 4.46
CA ILE A 71 1.91 -15.77 5.48
C ILE A 71 1.96 -14.26 5.40
N VAL A 72 1.47 -13.58 6.43
CA VAL A 72 1.11 -12.16 6.35
C VAL A 72 1.89 -11.31 7.33
N THR A 73 2.41 -10.18 6.87
CA THR A 73 2.90 -9.09 7.72
C THR A 73 2.37 -7.74 7.24
N GLY A 74 2.60 -6.68 8.02
CA GLY A 74 2.26 -5.31 7.62
C GLY A 74 3.50 -4.61 7.06
N SER A 75 3.38 -3.84 5.98
CA SER A 75 4.46 -3.04 5.41
C SER A 75 4.78 -1.78 6.20
N ASN A 76 3.91 -1.37 7.12
CA ASN A 76 4.12 -0.18 7.94
C ASN A 76 3.52 -0.37 9.34
N PRO A 77 4.33 -0.25 10.41
CA PRO A 77 3.85 -0.38 11.79
C PRO A 77 2.72 0.57 12.17
N LEU A 78 2.73 1.81 11.65
CA LEU A 78 1.73 2.82 12.02
C LEU A 78 0.38 2.61 11.35
N SER A 79 0.32 1.90 10.23
CA SER A 79 -0.94 1.58 9.53
C SER A 79 -1.51 0.22 9.89
N THR A 80 -0.71 -0.65 10.50
CA THR A 80 -1.15 -1.97 10.97
C THR A 80 -2.30 -1.84 11.97
N GLN A 81 -3.35 -2.65 11.79
CA GLN A 81 -4.50 -2.73 12.69
C GLN A 81 -4.47 -4.05 13.46
N ASP A 82 -4.19 -3.97 14.77
CA ASP A 82 -4.02 -5.16 15.62
C ASP A 82 -5.25 -6.07 15.65
N ASP A 83 -6.45 -5.50 15.60
CA ASP A 83 -7.70 -6.25 15.57
C ASP A 83 -7.92 -7.01 14.24
N VAL A 84 -7.47 -6.41 13.13
CA VAL A 84 -7.51 -7.05 11.81
C VAL A 84 -6.48 -8.19 11.74
N ALA A 85 -5.26 -7.99 12.26
CA ALA A 85 -4.26 -9.04 12.39
C ALA A 85 -4.79 -10.22 13.22
N ALA A 86 -5.42 -9.92 14.36
CA ALA A 86 -6.05 -10.94 15.22
C ALA A 86 -7.16 -11.72 14.48
N ALA A 87 -7.96 -11.05 13.64
CA ALA A 87 -9.02 -11.70 12.87
C ALA A 87 -8.48 -12.68 11.81
N LEU A 88 -7.34 -12.38 11.18
CA LEU A 88 -6.70 -13.31 10.25
C LEU A 88 -6.11 -14.54 10.97
N VAL A 89 -5.51 -14.34 12.15
CA VAL A 89 -5.01 -15.46 12.98
C VAL A 89 -6.15 -16.34 13.48
N HIS A 90 -7.27 -15.73 13.90
CA HIS A 90 -8.41 -16.48 14.40
C HIS A 90 -9.13 -17.27 13.30
N GLY A 91 -9.19 -16.71 12.09
CA GLY A 91 -10.06 -17.21 11.03
C GLY A 91 -11.55 -17.02 11.36
N ASN A 92 -12.40 -17.53 10.47
CA ASN A 92 -13.84 -17.62 10.68
C ASN A 92 -14.40 -18.87 10.00
N GLY A 93 -15.71 -19.07 9.95
CA GLY A 93 -16.31 -20.25 9.31
C GLY A 93 -16.06 -20.36 7.79
N GLU A 94 -15.65 -19.25 7.12
CA GLU A 94 -15.37 -19.18 5.68
C GLU A 94 -13.87 -19.17 5.35
N SER A 95 -13.03 -18.78 6.29
CA SER A 95 -11.58 -18.62 6.13
C SER A 95 -10.85 -19.36 7.24
N ALA A 96 -9.88 -20.20 6.89
CA ALA A 96 -8.99 -20.84 7.85
C ALA A 96 -8.08 -19.79 8.53
N PRO A 97 -7.57 -20.06 9.73
CA PRO A 97 -6.52 -19.27 10.36
C PRO A 97 -5.29 -19.10 9.44
N MET A 98 -4.62 -17.95 9.50
CA MET A 98 -3.41 -17.61 8.73
C MET A 98 -2.22 -17.37 9.66
N HIS A 99 -1.00 -17.52 9.15
CA HIS A 99 0.21 -17.07 9.83
C HIS A 99 0.32 -15.55 9.70
N VAL A 100 0.33 -14.82 10.82
CA VAL A 100 0.39 -13.36 10.84
C VAL A 100 1.46 -12.88 11.81
N TYR A 101 2.33 -12.00 11.33
CA TYR A 101 3.41 -11.39 12.10
C TYR A 101 3.33 -9.87 11.97
N ALA A 102 2.45 -9.23 12.77
CA ALA A 102 2.18 -7.81 12.62
C ALA A 102 1.74 -7.17 13.94
N LEU A 103 2.36 -6.04 14.29
CA LEU A 103 2.09 -5.27 15.50
C LEU A 103 1.98 -3.79 15.16
N HIS A 104 0.92 -3.14 15.62
CA HIS A 104 0.83 -1.67 15.54
C HIS A 104 1.87 -1.02 16.43
N GLY A 105 2.65 -0.08 15.85
CA GLY A 105 3.65 0.69 16.58
C GLY A 105 4.90 -0.10 16.98
N CYS A 106 5.16 -1.26 16.36
CA CYS A 106 6.40 -2.00 16.60
C CYS A 106 7.64 -1.18 16.22
N THR A 107 8.75 -1.49 16.88
CA THR A 107 10.06 -0.93 16.57
C THR A 107 10.59 -1.41 15.21
N ALA A 108 11.59 -0.73 14.65
CA ALA A 108 12.23 -1.15 13.41
C ALA A 108 12.79 -2.58 13.48
N ALA A 109 13.37 -2.97 14.62
CA ALA A 109 13.89 -4.32 14.82
C ALA A 109 12.79 -5.39 14.86
N GLU A 110 11.66 -5.11 15.52
CA GLU A 110 10.49 -6.00 15.53
C GLU A 110 9.86 -6.10 14.14
N TYR A 111 9.80 -4.99 13.40
CA TYR A 111 9.33 -4.98 12.02
C TYR A 111 10.19 -5.89 11.13
N GLU A 112 11.52 -5.74 11.22
CA GLU A 112 12.46 -6.59 10.47
C GLU A 112 12.32 -8.08 10.82
N GLN A 113 12.12 -8.40 12.11
CA GLN A 113 11.82 -9.77 12.54
C GLN A 113 10.50 -10.30 11.94
N CYS A 114 9.48 -9.45 11.77
CA CYS A 114 8.24 -9.86 11.13
C CYS A 114 8.46 -10.21 9.66
N ILE A 115 9.25 -9.42 8.91
CA ILE A 115 9.67 -9.74 7.55
C ILE A 115 10.42 -11.08 7.51
N ASP A 116 11.40 -11.28 8.40
CA ASP A 116 12.19 -12.52 8.46
C ASP A 116 11.31 -13.75 8.75
N ARG A 117 10.30 -13.62 9.60
CA ARG A 117 9.35 -14.70 9.86
C ARG A 117 8.53 -15.07 8.63
N VAL A 118 8.10 -14.10 7.83
CA VAL A 118 7.43 -14.37 6.55
C VAL A 118 8.36 -15.17 5.64
N LEU A 119 9.60 -14.73 5.47
CA LEU A 119 10.57 -15.38 4.59
C LEU A 119 10.99 -16.78 5.09
N ALA A 120 11.03 -17.01 6.41
CA ALA A 120 11.32 -18.30 6.99
C ALA A 120 10.29 -19.41 6.63
N HIS A 121 9.07 -19.04 6.25
CA HIS A 121 8.08 -19.97 5.69
C HIS A 121 8.34 -20.36 4.23
N ARG A 122 9.40 -19.81 3.59
CA ARG A 122 9.79 -20.12 2.21
C ARG A 122 8.67 -19.90 1.20
N PRO A 123 8.15 -18.66 1.09
CA PRO A 123 7.06 -18.38 0.17
C PRO A 123 7.45 -18.63 -1.29
N ASP A 124 6.49 -19.13 -2.08
CA ASP A 124 6.62 -19.30 -3.53
C ASP A 124 6.34 -18.00 -4.29
N ILE A 125 5.45 -17.16 -3.75
CA ILE A 125 5.04 -15.89 -4.34
C ILE A 125 5.13 -14.79 -3.29
N LEU A 126 5.61 -13.60 -3.69
CA LEU A 126 5.66 -12.41 -2.84
C LEU A 126 4.63 -11.37 -3.29
N ILE A 127 3.98 -10.73 -2.30
CA ILE A 127 3.20 -9.51 -2.50
C ILE A 127 3.80 -8.47 -1.57
N ASP A 128 4.52 -7.49 -2.14
CA ASP A 128 5.39 -6.56 -1.41
C ASP A 128 4.94 -5.11 -1.60
N ASP A 129 5.27 -4.27 -0.63
CA ASP A 129 4.97 -2.85 -0.61
C ASP A 129 6.17 -2.08 -0.06
N GLY A 130 7.03 -1.68 -0.97
CA GLY A 130 8.30 -1.00 -0.69
C GLY A 130 9.54 -1.82 -0.97
N GLY A 131 9.40 -3.11 -1.36
CA GLY A 131 10.50 -4.01 -1.70
C GLY A 131 11.22 -4.57 -0.47
N ASP A 132 10.58 -4.61 0.70
CA ASP A 132 11.24 -5.07 1.93
C ASP A 132 11.34 -6.59 2.01
N LEU A 133 10.36 -7.36 1.47
CA LEU A 133 10.50 -8.81 1.31
C LEU A 133 11.61 -9.15 0.32
N VAL A 134 11.64 -8.49 -0.85
CA VAL A 134 12.70 -8.70 -1.85
C VAL A 134 14.08 -8.36 -1.29
N SER A 135 14.22 -7.26 -0.55
CA SER A 135 15.47 -6.90 0.13
C SER A 135 15.87 -7.95 1.16
N GLY A 136 14.92 -8.44 1.95
CA GLY A 136 15.14 -9.53 2.91
C GLY A 136 15.65 -10.81 2.23
N VAL A 137 15.11 -11.18 1.07
CA VAL A 137 15.61 -12.31 0.28
C VAL A 137 17.04 -12.05 -0.17
N MET A 138 17.34 -10.84 -0.66
CA MET A 138 18.68 -10.52 -1.15
C MET A 138 19.76 -10.56 -0.08
N GLU A 139 19.44 -10.07 1.12
CA GLU A 139 20.40 -9.82 2.18
C GLU A 139 20.49 -10.94 3.23
N ARG A 140 19.35 -11.54 3.58
CA ARG A 140 19.25 -12.47 4.73
C ARG A 140 18.81 -13.88 4.38
N PHE A 141 18.08 -14.08 3.26
CA PHE A 141 17.56 -15.37 2.82
C PHE A 141 17.96 -15.69 1.36
N PRO A 142 19.26 -15.61 1.00
CA PRO A 142 19.70 -15.75 -0.39
C PRO A 142 19.38 -17.11 -1.04
N GLU A 143 19.12 -18.13 -0.24
CA GLU A 143 18.69 -19.45 -0.69
C GLU A 143 17.27 -19.47 -1.25
N LEU A 144 16.47 -18.43 -1.01
CA LEU A 144 15.13 -18.32 -1.58
C LEU A 144 15.12 -17.78 -3.01
N LYS A 145 16.24 -17.25 -3.52
CA LYS A 145 16.33 -16.64 -4.87
C LYS A 145 15.89 -17.58 -5.99
N ASP A 146 16.26 -18.86 -5.86
CA ASP A 146 15.92 -19.89 -6.84
C ASP A 146 14.59 -20.61 -6.51
N HIS A 147 14.00 -20.33 -5.36
CA HIS A 147 12.76 -20.95 -4.90
C HIS A 147 11.55 -20.10 -5.28
N ILE A 148 11.63 -18.77 -5.11
CA ILE A 148 10.52 -17.84 -5.35
C ILE A 148 10.23 -17.78 -6.86
N LEU A 149 8.97 -18.03 -7.23
CA LEU A 149 8.48 -17.98 -8.61
C LEU A 149 8.38 -16.55 -9.14
N GLY A 150 8.08 -15.59 -8.25
CA GLY A 150 7.94 -14.19 -8.58
C GLY A 150 7.12 -13.44 -7.54
N GLY A 151 6.83 -12.17 -7.83
CA GLY A 151 6.04 -11.35 -6.93
C GLY A 151 5.37 -10.16 -7.59
N CYS A 152 4.71 -9.36 -6.74
CA CYS A 152 4.04 -8.11 -7.10
C CYS A 152 4.52 -6.99 -6.19
N GLU A 153 4.67 -5.77 -6.73
CA GLU A 153 5.04 -4.58 -5.97
C GLU A 153 3.93 -3.53 -6.02
N GLU A 154 3.50 -3.08 -4.86
CA GLU A 154 2.39 -2.16 -4.66
C GLU A 154 2.75 -0.70 -4.88
N THR A 155 4.01 -0.28 -4.59
CA THR A 155 4.30 1.13 -4.37
C THR A 155 5.48 1.67 -5.17
N THR A 156 5.44 2.97 -5.47
CA THR A 156 6.46 3.68 -6.28
C THR A 156 7.88 3.49 -5.76
N THR A 157 8.09 3.52 -4.44
CA THR A 157 9.44 3.38 -3.86
C THR A 157 10.01 1.98 -4.07
N GLY A 158 9.17 0.94 -3.94
CA GLY A 158 9.56 -0.43 -4.25
C GLY A 158 9.85 -0.62 -5.74
N VAL A 159 8.99 -0.12 -6.62
CA VAL A 159 9.21 -0.16 -8.08
C VAL A 159 10.53 0.48 -8.47
N ILE A 160 10.89 1.63 -7.87
CA ILE A 160 12.19 2.29 -8.13
C ILE A 160 13.36 1.37 -7.71
N ARG A 161 13.26 0.72 -6.53
CA ARG A 161 14.26 -0.24 -6.06
C ARG A 161 14.39 -1.43 -7.00
N LEU A 162 13.27 -2.03 -7.42
CA LEU A 162 13.24 -3.18 -8.32
C LEU A 162 13.82 -2.84 -9.70
N LYS A 163 13.45 -1.70 -10.29
CA LYS A 163 14.03 -1.22 -11.56
C LYS A 163 15.54 -0.97 -11.45
N ALA A 164 16.02 -0.52 -10.29
CA ALA A 164 17.46 -0.38 -10.05
C ALA A 164 18.16 -1.76 -9.96
N MET A 165 17.56 -2.73 -9.27
CA MET A 165 18.07 -4.11 -9.20
C MET A 165 18.08 -4.78 -10.57
N GLU A 166 17.02 -4.62 -11.37
CA GLU A 166 16.95 -5.13 -12.75
C GLU A 166 18.06 -4.54 -13.60
N LYS A 167 18.24 -3.22 -13.59
CA LYS A 167 19.31 -2.53 -14.32
C LYS A 167 20.71 -3.00 -13.91
N ALA A 168 20.88 -3.33 -12.63
CA ALA A 168 22.14 -3.86 -12.11
C ALA A 168 22.33 -5.36 -12.40
N GLY A 169 21.32 -6.06 -12.96
CA GLY A 169 21.34 -7.49 -13.24
C GLY A 169 21.30 -8.36 -11.98
N VAL A 170 20.77 -7.84 -10.87
CA VAL A 170 20.72 -8.53 -9.56
C VAL A 170 19.31 -8.87 -9.09
N LEU A 171 18.25 -8.48 -9.82
CA LEU A 171 16.88 -8.88 -9.50
C LEU A 171 16.74 -10.39 -9.66
N PRO A 172 16.44 -11.16 -8.59
CA PRO A 172 16.59 -12.60 -8.61
C PRO A 172 15.44 -13.35 -9.28
N PHE A 173 14.25 -12.78 -9.34
CA PHE A 173 13.04 -13.37 -9.89
C PHE A 173 12.14 -12.28 -10.48
N PRO A 174 11.14 -12.62 -11.34
CA PRO A 174 10.26 -11.65 -11.95
C PRO A 174 9.37 -10.97 -10.91
N MET A 175 9.22 -9.63 -11.02
CA MET A 175 8.32 -8.83 -10.19
C MET A 175 7.35 -8.05 -11.08
N MET A 176 6.07 -8.15 -10.78
CA MET A 176 5.02 -7.40 -11.46
C MET A 176 4.89 -6.00 -10.84
N ASP A 177 5.05 -4.97 -11.66
CA ASP A 177 4.83 -3.58 -11.29
C ASP A 177 3.33 -3.27 -11.29
N VAL A 178 2.67 -3.51 -10.16
CA VAL A 178 1.23 -3.23 -9.97
C VAL A 178 1.00 -1.74 -9.78
N ASN A 179 1.97 -1.01 -9.20
CA ASN A 179 1.83 0.43 -8.96
C ASN A 179 1.59 1.22 -10.24
N ASP A 180 2.26 0.86 -11.33
CA ASP A 180 2.20 1.60 -12.59
C ASP A 180 1.03 1.15 -13.49
N ALA A 181 0.20 0.20 -13.05
CA ALA A 181 -1.03 -0.15 -13.74
C ALA A 181 -2.02 1.04 -13.71
N ASP A 182 -2.66 1.35 -14.84
CA ASP A 182 -3.61 2.47 -14.95
C ASP A 182 -4.74 2.38 -13.92
N CYS A 183 -5.27 1.18 -13.69
CA CYS A 183 -6.33 0.96 -12.70
C CYS A 183 -5.86 1.14 -11.25
N LYS A 184 -4.55 1.18 -10.98
CA LYS A 184 -3.98 1.40 -9.64
C LYS A 184 -3.64 2.88 -9.44
N HIS A 185 -2.64 3.43 -10.13
CA HIS A 185 -2.12 4.75 -9.82
C HIS A 185 -3.09 5.91 -10.14
N LEU A 186 -3.96 5.75 -11.16
CA LEU A 186 -4.97 6.76 -11.48
C LEU A 186 -6.06 6.87 -10.39
N PHE A 187 -6.27 5.83 -9.60
CA PHE A 187 -7.33 5.76 -8.59
C PHE A 187 -6.75 5.74 -7.17
N ASP A 188 -5.96 4.74 -6.82
CA ASP A 188 -5.43 4.60 -5.46
C ASP A 188 -4.49 5.74 -5.10
N ASN A 189 -3.40 5.94 -5.84
CA ASN A 189 -2.44 7.00 -5.54
C ASN A 189 -3.08 8.39 -5.57
N ARG A 190 -3.98 8.64 -6.52
CA ARG A 190 -4.60 9.94 -6.70
C ARG A 190 -5.77 10.19 -5.75
N TYR A 191 -6.75 9.30 -5.71
CA TYR A 191 -7.98 9.51 -4.94
C TYR A 191 -7.88 8.92 -3.54
N GLY A 192 -7.33 7.72 -3.41
CA GLY A 192 -7.16 7.05 -2.12
C GLY A 192 -6.22 7.83 -1.21
N THR A 193 -4.99 8.11 -1.66
CA THR A 193 -4.01 8.89 -0.89
C THR A 193 -4.51 10.29 -0.60
N GLY A 194 -5.09 10.97 -1.61
CA GLY A 194 -5.61 12.33 -1.43
C GLY A 194 -6.72 12.40 -0.37
N GLN A 195 -7.58 11.39 -0.28
CA GLN A 195 -8.59 11.29 0.76
C GLN A 195 -7.97 10.99 2.11
N SER A 196 -7.12 9.98 2.22
CA SER A 196 -6.55 9.51 3.48
C SER A 196 -5.70 10.58 4.17
N VAL A 197 -5.00 11.43 3.41
CA VAL A 197 -4.25 12.56 3.98
C VAL A 197 -5.19 13.51 4.75
N PHE A 198 -6.35 13.85 4.18
CA PHE A 198 -7.30 14.73 4.86
C PHE A 198 -8.07 14.03 5.96
N ASP A 199 -8.39 12.74 5.82
CA ASP A 199 -8.91 11.92 6.93
C ASP A 199 -7.97 11.97 8.15
N GLY A 200 -6.65 11.87 7.91
CA GLY A 200 -5.64 11.99 8.96
C GLY A 200 -5.58 13.39 9.58
N ILE A 201 -5.51 14.43 8.74
CA ILE A 201 -5.47 15.83 9.20
C ILE A 201 -6.72 16.18 10.03
N ASP A 202 -7.90 15.84 9.53
CA ASP A 202 -9.16 16.17 10.19
C ASP A 202 -9.28 15.46 11.55
N ARG A 203 -8.93 14.18 11.62
CA ARG A 203 -8.98 13.41 12.87
C ARG A 203 -7.98 13.88 13.92
N THR A 204 -6.77 14.27 13.50
CA THR A 204 -5.69 14.64 14.44
C THR A 204 -5.77 16.09 14.87
N THR A 205 -6.26 16.99 14.02
CA THR A 205 -6.26 18.44 14.30
C THR A 205 -7.64 19.00 14.62
N ASN A 206 -8.70 18.39 14.10
CA ASN A 206 -10.08 18.91 14.14
C ASN A 206 -10.19 20.39 13.67
N LEU A 207 -9.33 20.80 12.71
CA LEU A 207 -9.28 22.16 12.19
C LEU A 207 -10.01 22.25 10.85
N ILE A 208 -10.73 23.36 10.65
CA ILE A 208 -11.34 23.68 9.37
C ILE A 208 -10.23 23.96 8.34
N VAL A 209 -10.24 23.25 7.23
CA VAL A 209 -9.25 23.39 6.15
C VAL A 209 -9.51 24.64 5.31
N ALA A 210 -10.77 25.07 5.19
CA ALA A 210 -11.16 26.25 4.42
C ALA A 210 -10.43 27.51 4.88
N GLY A 211 -9.93 28.29 3.92
CA GLY A 211 -9.18 29.52 4.17
C GLY A 211 -7.72 29.32 4.60
N LYS A 212 -7.27 28.09 4.85
CA LYS A 212 -5.87 27.81 5.19
C LYS A 212 -5.01 27.68 3.95
N THR A 213 -3.71 27.96 4.07
CA THR A 213 -2.73 27.70 3.03
C THR A 213 -2.19 26.28 3.20
N CYS A 214 -2.39 25.45 2.16
CA CYS A 214 -1.87 24.10 2.08
C CYS A 214 -0.72 24.06 1.06
N VAL A 215 0.48 23.72 1.50
CA VAL A 215 1.64 23.53 0.63
C VAL A 215 1.78 22.04 0.33
N VAL A 216 1.75 21.67 -0.94
CA VAL A 216 1.94 20.31 -1.42
C VAL A 216 3.31 20.21 -2.08
N ALA A 217 4.23 19.50 -1.44
CA ALA A 217 5.56 19.23 -1.96
C ALA A 217 5.55 17.96 -2.80
N GLY A 218 5.80 18.10 -4.10
CA GLY A 218 5.65 17.05 -5.10
C GLY A 218 4.28 17.07 -5.79
N TYR A 219 4.27 16.91 -7.12
CA TYR A 219 3.04 16.93 -7.93
C TYR A 219 2.90 15.68 -8.81
N GLY A 220 3.39 14.54 -8.32
CA GLY A 220 3.08 13.22 -8.85
C GLY A 220 1.61 12.84 -8.60
N TRP A 221 1.25 11.58 -8.77
CA TRP A 221 -0.15 11.14 -8.63
C TRP A 221 -0.74 11.43 -7.25
N CYS A 222 -0.01 11.14 -6.17
CA CYS A 222 -0.44 11.45 -4.80
C CYS A 222 -0.58 12.96 -4.57
N GLY A 223 0.44 13.75 -4.94
CA GLY A 223 0.41 15.21 -4.78
C GLY A 223 -0.73 15.88 -5.54
N LYS A 224 -1.05 15.40 -6.76
CA LYS A 224 -2.23 15.85 -7.53
C LYS A 224 -3.52 15.57 -6.78
N GLY A 225 -3.64 14.40 -6.15
CA GLY A 225 -4.79 14.02 -5.35
C GLY A 225 -4.94 14.88 -4.09
N VAL A 226 -3.86 15.07 -3.34
CA VAL A 226 -3.83 15.92 -2.14
C VAL A 226 -4.20 17.36 -2.49
N ALA A 227 -3.59 17.94 -3.54
CA ALA A 227 -3.90 19.30 -4.00
C ALA A 227 -5.38 19.45 -4.40
N MET A 228 -5.93 18.47 -5.08
CA MET A 228 -7.34 18.45 -5.49
C MET A 228 -8.27 18.43 -4.26
N ARG A 229 -7.99 17.60 -3.26
CA ARG A 229 -8.78 17.52 -2.02
C ARG A 229 -8.66 18.80 -1.20
N ALA A 230 -7.44 19.32 -0.98
CA ALA A 230 -7.22 20.58 -0.30
C ALA A 230 -8.05 21.72 -0.91
N LYS A 231 -8.00 21.83 -2.24
CA LYS A 231 -8.78 22.83 -2.97
C LYS A 231 -10.29 22.63 -2.79
N GLY A 232 -10.77 21.39 -2.88
CA GLY A 232 -12.19 21.04 -2.68
C GLY A 232 -12.69 21.38 -1.28
N LEU A 233 -11.82 21.33 -0.26
CA LEU A 233 -12.10 21.74 1.12
C LEU A 233 -11.94 23.24 1.37
N GLY A 234 -11.65 24.05 0.32
CA GLY A 234 -11.57 25.51 0.42
C GLY A 234 -10.20 26.06 0.82
N ALA A 235 -9.14 25.27 0.76
CA ALA A 235 -7.78 25.73 1.05
C ALA A 235 -7.19 26.57 -0.11
N HIS A 236 -6.25 27.46 0.22
CA HIS A 236 -5.29 28.04 -0.70
C HIS A 236 -4.17 27.04 -0.96
N VAL A 237 -4.11 26.46 -2.16
CA VAL A 237 -3.15 25.43 -2.48
C VAL A 237 -1.92 26.02 -3.17
N ILE A 238 -0.74 25.72 -2.62
CA ILE A 238 0.57 25.99 -3.21
C ILE A 238 1.21 24.65 -3.51
N VAL A 239 1.72 24.48 -4.73
CA VAL A 239 2.43 23.26 -5.16
C VAL A 239 3.88 23.59 -5.41
N THR A 240 4.79 22.76 -4.91
CA THR A 240 6.21 22.77 -5.25
C THR A 240 6.58 21.47 -5.96
N GLU A 241 7.36 21.56 -7.04
CA GLU A 241 7.79 20.39 -7.82
C GLU A 241 9.18 20.67 -8.42
N VAL A 242 10.02 19.65 -8.44
CA VAL A 242 11.37 19.71 -9.02
C VAL A 242 11.37 19.36 -10.51
N ASP A 243 10.45 18.50 -10.94
CA ASP A 243 10.22 18.16 -12.34
C ASP A 243 9.06 19.00 -12.89
N PRO A 244 9.29 19.84 -13.93
CA PRO A 244 8.22 20.63 -14.55
C PRO A 244 7.20 19.76 -15.32
N GLY A 245 7.55 18.54 -15.73
CA GLY A 245 6.68 17.66 -16.51
C GLY A 245 5.28 17.48 -15.93
N PRO A 246 5.12 17.11 -14.66
CA PRO A 246 3.81 16.95 -14.02
C PRO A 246 2.96 18.23 -13.95
N LEU A 247 3.58 19.42 -14.02
CA LEU A 247 2.88 20.71 -13.99
C LEU A 247 2.36 21.15 -15.35
N LEU A 248 2.99 20.73 -16.46
CA LEU A 248 2.65 21.17 -17.82
C LEU A 248 1.16 20.98 -18.19
N PRO A 249 0.49 19.85 -17.89
CA PRO A 249 -0.94 19.70 -18.18
C PRO A 249 -1.84 20.64 -17.37
N ALA A 250 -1.39 21.11 -16.21
CA ALA A 250 -2.14 22.09 -15.42
C ALA A 250 -2.00 23.51 -16.00
N LEU A 251 -0.84 23.81 -16.60
CA LEU A 251 -0.53 25.07 -17.24
C LEU A 251 -1.24 25.22 -18.60
N SER A 252 -1.33 24.15 -19.39
CA SER A 252 -1.92 24.15 -20.74
C SER A 252 -3.43 24.39 -20.78
N ARG A 253 -4.13 24.28 -19.65
CA ARG A 253 -5.57 24.57 -19.54
C ARG A 253 -5.87 26.05 -19.26
N GLY A 254 -5.06 26.97 -19.76
CA GLY A 254 -5.33 28.41 -19.74
C GLY A 254 -5.13 29.10 -18.38
N ARG A 255 -4.31 28.56 -17.51
CA ARG A 255 -3.91 29.20 -16.25
C ARG A 255 -2.43 29.51 -16.32
N SER A 256 -2.12 30.80 -16.55
CA SER A 256 -0.76 31.28 -16.57
C SER A 256 -0.15 31.27 -15.17
N TYR A 257 0.96 30.54 -15.02
CA TYR A 257 1.86 30.68 -13.88
C TYR A 257 3.21 31.14 -14.42
N PRO A 258 3.81 32.20 -13.88
CA PRO A 258 5.16 32.56 -14.26
C PRO A 258 6.11 31.47 -13.73
N TYR A 259 6.61 30.63 -14.65
CA TYR A 259 7.76 29.78 -14.40
C TYR A 259 9.01 30.67 -14.45
N GLN A 260 9.71 30.76 -13.34
CA GLN A 260 11.08 31.24 -13.32
C GLN A 260 11.99 30.08 -12.95
N PRO A 261 12.93 29.68 -13.82
CA PRO A 261 13.90 28.64 -13.50
C PRO A 261 15.03 29.25 -12.66
N ASP A 262 14.78 29.54 -11.41
CA ASP A 262 15.85 29.82 -10.45
C ASP A 262 16.03 28.63 -9.53
N ARG A 263 17.30 28.27 -9.27
CA ARG A 263 17.76 27.12 -8.47
C ARG A 263 17.39 27.20 -6.98
N ARG A 264 16.47 28.06 -6.60
CA ARG A 264 15.88 28.20 -5.27
C ARG A 264 14.37 28.09 -5.39
N GLN A 265 13.83 27.04 -4.80
CA GLN A 265 12.43 26.67 -4.64
C GLN A 265 11.45 27.86 -4.75
N THR A 266 10.81 28.03 -5.91
CA THR A 266 9.78 29.06 -6.07
C THR A 266 8.41 28.37 -5.97
N PRO A 267 7.56 28.73 -5.02
CA PRO A 267 6.22 28.15 -4.89
C PRO A 267 5.31 28.62 -6.04
N CYS A 268 4.70 27.68 -6.75
CA CYS A 268 3.63 27.96 -7.69
C CYS A 268 2.34 28.24 -6.93
N ARG A 269 1.83 29.45 -6.94
CA ARG A 269 0.54 29.83 -6.34
C ARG A 269 -0.60 29.54 -7.31
N TYR A 270 -1.65 28.89 -6.82
CA TYR A 270 -2.93 28.81 -7.52
C TYR A 270 -3.72 30.10 -7.29
N PRO A 271 -3.90 30.99 -8.31
CA PRO A 271 -4.71 32.18 -8.10
C PRO A 271 -6.18 31.80 -7.98
N HIS A 272 -6.84 32.36 -6.98
CA HIS A 272 -8.29 32.43 -6.95
C HIS A 272 -8.77 33.32 -8.11
N ARG A 273 -9.79 32.87 -8.83
CA ARG A 273 -10.75 33.79 -9.46
C ARG A 273 -12.06 33.70 -8.68
N PRO A 274 -12.73 34.83 -8.55
CA PRO A 274 -14.04 34.92 -7.86
C PRO A 274 -15.10 34.06 -8.55
#